data_a5a16d27d0f7010750c64027d04cd8b1
#
_entry.id   a5a16d27d0f7010750c64027d04cd8b1
#
_cell.length_a   1.000
_cell.length_b   1.000
_cell.length_c   1.000
_cell.angle_alpha   90.00
_cell.angle_beta   90.00
_cell.angle_gamma   90.00
#
_symmetry.space_group_name_H-M   'P 1'
#
loop_
_entity.id
_entity.type
_entity.pdbx_description
1 polymer ?
#
loop_
_entity_poly.entity_id
_entity_poly.type
_entity_poly.pdbx_seq_one_letter_code
_entity_poly.pdbx_strand_id
1 'polypeptide(L)'
;MADAFNLDNNKGIVNFVIRVIKESLMIEGLGAIAYSIYFIPHFGFLTGSWYSIFHSVSAFCNAGIDLLADNSLIAYAGNWWLNIVTMLLIVCGGLGFTVWNELIKGFANQYRYYKNGRGKRLKNTLSQHTKMVLTTTFALIFGGAILYYLFERSNPNTLGSVKNSQAMLEALFQSVTTRTAGFVT
;
A
#
# COMPACT_ATOMS: atom_id res chain seq x y z
N MET A 1 -5.57 -25.03 -4.62
CA MET A 1 -5.01 -23.83 -5.29
C MET A 1 -5.64 -23.58 -6.67
N ALA A 2 -5.68 -24.58 -7.55
CA ALA A 2 -6.33 -24.45 -8.86
C ALA A 2 -7.78 -23.99 -8.77
N ASP A 3 -8.56 -24.58 -7.86
CA ASP A 3 -9.99 -24.23 -7.67
C ASP A 3 -10.20 -22.80 -7.14
N ALA A 4 -9.30 -22.31 -6.30
CA ALA A 4 -9.38 -20.96 -5.75
C ALA A 4 -9.18 -19.86 -6.82
N PHE A 5 -8.49 -20.17 -7.91
CA PHE A 5 -8.19 -19.24 -8.99
C PHE A 5 -8.84 -19.61 -10.32
N ASN A 6 -9.70 -20.64 -10.32
CA ASN A 6 -10.39 -21.15 -11.52
C ASN A 6 -9.42 -21.46 -12.68
N LEU A 7 -8.32 -22.15 -12.38
CA LEU A 7 -7.25 -22.49 -13.34
C LEU A 7 -7.33 -23.97 -13.69
N ASP A 8 -7.86 -24.25 -14.87
CA ASP A 8 -8.12 -25.62 -15.34
C ASP A 8 -6.89 -26.39 -15.81
N ASN A 9 -5.67 -25.80 -15.76
CA ASN A 9 -4.47 -26.45 -16.29
C ASN A 9 -3.18 -25.96 -15.60
N ASN A 10 -2.18 -26.85 -15.43
CA ASN A 10 -0.87 -26.56 -14.84
C ASN A 10 -0.15 -25.39 -15.52
N LYS A 11 -0.31 -25.21 -16.84
CA LYS A 11 0.22 -24.04 -17.57
C LYS A 11 -0.43 -22.74 -17.14
N GLY A 12 -1.70 -22.74 -16.79
CA GLY A 12 -2.42 -21.58 -16.26
C GLY A 12 -1.89 -21.16 -14.91
N ILE A 13 -1.59 -22.10 -14.02
CA ILE A 13 -1.04 -21.86 -12.69
C ILE A 13 0.36 -21.24 -12.79
N VAL A 14 1.25 -21.81 -13.62
CA VAL A 14 2.60 -21.27 -13.81
C VAL A 14 2.57 -19.86 -14.36
N ASN A 15 1.76 -19.58 -15.38
CA ASN A 15 1.61 -18.23 -15.93
C ASN A 15 1.04 -17.22 -14.92
N PHE A 16 0.14 -17.68 -14.05
CA PHE A 16 -0.38 -16.85 -12.96
C PHE A 16 0.73 -16.51 -11.96
N VAL A 17 1.51 -17.48 -11.50
CA VAL A 17 2.63 -17.27 -10.57
C VAL A 17 3.67 -16.30 -11.15
N ILE A 18 4.07 -16.49 -12.42
CA ILE A 18 5.01 -15.59 -13.10
C ILE A 18 4.46 -14.15 -13.14
N ARG A 19 3.17 -14.00 -13.39
CA ARG A 19 2.53 -12.67 -13.40
C ARG A 19 2.57 -12.04 -12.02
N VAL A 20 2.20 -12.79 -10.97
CA VAL A 20 2.26 -12.32 -9.58
C VAL A 20 3.65 -11.82 -9.23
N ILE A 21 4.69 -12.61 -9.53
CA ILE A 21 6.10 -12.21 -9.27
C ILE A 21 6.45 -10.92 -10.02
N LYS A 22 6.09 -10.80 -11.29
CA LYS A 22 6.38 -9.59 -12.08
C LYS A 22 5.65 -8.36 -11.52
N GLU A 23 4.38 -8.49 -11.15
CA GLU A 23 3.59 -7.40 -10.58
C GLU A 23 4.13 -6.98 -9.21
N SER A 24 4.53 -7.93 -8.35
CA SER A 24 5.18 -7.64 -7.07
C SER A 24 6.48 -6.86 -7.27
N LEU A 25 7.41 -7.39 -8.07
CA LEU A 25 8.70 -6.74 -8.32
C LEU A 25 8.55 -5.34 -8.94
N MET A 26 7.52 -5.13 -9.76
CA MET A 26 7.24 -3.82 -10.33
C MET A 26 6.80 -2.82 -9.26
N ILE A 27 5.87 -3.21 -8.38
CA ILE A 27 5.37 -2.33 -7.31
C ILE A 27 6.47 -2.07 -6.28
N GLU A 28 7.20 -3.10 -5.87
CA GLU A 28 8.34 -2.98 -4.97
C GLU A 28 9.45 -2.09 -5.55
N GLY A 29 9.74 -2.24 -6.84
CA GLY A 29 10.70 -1.38 -7.54
C GLY A 29 10.28 0.09 -7.57
N LEU A 30 9.00 0.37 -7.86
CA LEU A 30 8.45 1.73 -7.78
C LEU A 30 8.50 2.29 -6.36
N GLY A 31 8.18 1.48 -5.37
CA GLY A 31 8.29 1.83 -3.96
C GLY A 31 9.72 2.14 -3.55
N ALA A 32 10.70 1.31 -3.97
CA ALA A 32 12.11 1.55 -3.71
C ALA A 32 12.60 2.87 -4.34
N ILE A 33 12.17 3.19 -5.56
CA ILE A 33 12.45 4.49 -6.18
C ILE A 33 11.85 5.63 -5.36
N ALA A 34 10.62 5.49 -4.91
CA ALA A 34 9.97 6.51 -4.08
C ALA A 34 10.67 6.72 -2.73
N TYR A 35 11.12 5.66 -2.08
CA TYR A 35 11.92 5.76 -0.85
C TYR A 35 13.31 6.35 -1.10
N SER A 36 13.94 6.05 -2.24
CA SER A 36 15.29 6.51 -2.57
C SER A 36 15.39 8.03 -2.65
N ILE A 37 14.30 8.70 -3.03
CA ILE A 37 14.23 10.18 -3.05
C ILE A 37 14.53 10.76 -1.67
N TYR A 38 14.16 10.06 -0.62
CA TYR A 38 14.41 10.50 0.75
C TYR A 38 15.68 9.87 1.35
N PHE A 39 15.83 8.54 1.23
CA PHE A 39 16.91 7.84 1.94
C PHE A 39 18.29 8.07 1.34
N ILE A 40 18.44 8.22 0.02
CA ILE A 40 19.75 8.44 -0.58
C ILE A 40 20.38 9.77 -0.12
N PRO A 41 19.69 10.92 -0.11
CA PRO A 41 20.24 12.16 0.41
C PRO A 41 20.61 12.13 1.89
N HIS A 42 19.92 11.29 2.71
CA HIS A 42 20.13 11.27 4.16
C HIS A 42 21.17 10.24 4.61
N PHE A 43 21.27 9.09 3.93
CA PHE A 43 22.13 7.97 4.33
C PHE A 43 23.26 7.66 3.33
N GLY A 44 23.37 8.44 2.25
CA GLY A 44 24.30 8.18 1.15
C GLY A 44 23.82 7.10 0.19
N PHE A 45 24.50 6.98 -0.95
CA PHE A 45 24.02 6.17 -2.08
C PHE A 45 23.86 4.68 -1.74
N LEU A 46 24.87 4.04 -1.15
CA LEU A 46 24.84 2.59 -0.88
C LEU A 46 23.83 2.25 0.21
N THR A 47 23.93 2.89 1.38
CA THR A 47 23.03 2.62 2.51
C THR A 47 21.60 3.05 2.22
N GLY A 48 21.43 4.23 1.60
CA GLY A 48 20.11 4.74 1.23
C GLY A 48 19.42 3.88 0.18
N SER A 49 20.15 3.33 -0.81
CA SER A 49 19.58 2.39 -1.79
C SER A 49 19.16 1.09 -1.12
N TRP A 50 19.98 0.55 -0.22
CA TRP A 50 19.65 -0.66 0.52
C TRP A 50 18.39 -0.47 1.39
N TYR A 51 18.33 0.64 2.14
CA TYR A 51 17.16 0.98 2.95
C TYR A 51 15.91 1.14 2.11
N SER A 52 16.03 1.77 0.93
CA SER A 52 14.89 1.97 0.02
C SER A 52 14.31 0.64 -0.48
N ILE A 53 15.16 -0.28 -0.92
CA ILE A 53 14.73 -1.61 -1.38
C ILE A 53 14.12 -2.39 -0.23
N PHE A 54 14.79 -2.44 0.91
CA PHE A 54 14.34 -3.21 2.06
C PHE A 54 12.97 -2.74 2.57
N HIS A 55 12.81 -1.41 2.78
CA HIS A 55 11.54 -0.87 3.27
C HIS A 55 10.41 -1.02 2.25
N SER A 56 10.72 -0.94 0.96
CA SER A 56 9.71 -1.17 -0.07
C SER A 56 9.18 -2.61 -0.04
N VAL A 57 10.06 -3.59 0.02
CA VAL A 57 9.69 -5.01 0.14
C VAL A 57 8.95 -5.26 1.45
N SER A 58 9.47 -4.77 2.58
CA SER A 58 8.85 -4.92 3.90
C SER A 58 7.45 -4.34 3.96
N ALA A 59 7.23 -3.13 3.39
CA ALA A 59 5.93 -2.49 3.37
C ALA A 59 4.94 -3.21 2.44
N PHE A 60 5.37 -3.59 1.24
CA PHE A 60 4.51 -4.30 0.29
C PHE A 60 4.13 -5.70 0.78
N CYS A 61 5.07 -6.43 1.37
CA CYS A 61 4.81 -7.74 1.96
C CYS A 61 4.07 -7.68 3.30
N ASN A 62 3.77 -6.48 3.81
CA ASN A 62 3.16 -6.26 5.13
C ASN A 62 3.96 -6.93 6.27
N ALA A 63 5.29 -6.90 6.19
CA ALA A 63 6.17 -7.53 7.17
C ALA A 63 6.44 -6.64 8.39
N GLY A 64 6.40 -5.31 8.22
CA GLY A 64 6.62 -4.33 9.29
C GLY A 64 8.03 -4.29 9.86
N ILE A 65 8.99 -4.93 9.17
CA ILE A 65 10.38 -4.95 9.57
C ILE A 65 11.07 -3.72 8.97
N ASP A 66 11.84 -3.00 9.78
CA ASP A 66 12.62 -1.85 9.32
C ASP A 66 14.10 -1.95 9.73
N LEU A 67 14.92 -1.11 9.10
CA LEU A 67 16.37 -1.00 9.35
C LEU A 67 16.73 0.35 10.00
N LEU A 68 15.73 1.16 10.31
CA LEU A 68 15.90 2.47 10.92
C LEU A 68 15.94 2.25 12.43
N ALA A 69 17.09 2.46 13.05
CA ALA A 69 17.38 2.37 14.49
C ALA A 69 16.19 2.08 15.48
N ASP A 70 16.39 2.09 16.75
CA ASP A 70 15.57 1.51 17.82
C ASP A 70 14.05 1.83 17.85
N ASN A 71 13.54 2.73 17.04
CA ASN A 71 12.17 3.23 17.12
C ASN A 71 11.37 3.21 15.80
N SER A 72 11.69 2.33 14.86
CA SER A 72 10.95 2.23 13.57
C SER A 72 10.84 3.58 12.83
N LEU A 73 9.66 3.91 12.30
CA LEU A 73 9.41 5.17 11.60
C LEU A 73 9.06 6.34 12.54
N ILE A 74 9.11 6.16 13.87
CA ILE A 74 8.75 7.22 14.84
C ILE A 74 9.54 8.51 14.60
N ALA A 75 10.86 8.41 14.34
CA ALA A 75 11.68 9.58 14.03
C ALA A 75 11.21 10.33 12.77
N TYR A 76 10.42 9.71 11.93
CA TYR A 76 9.91 10.22 10.65
C TYR A 76 8.40 10.42 10.64
N ALA A 77 7.73 10.36 11.80
CA ALA A 77 6.27 10.49 11.93
C ALA A 77 5.71 11.75 11.25
N GLY A 78 6.44 12.86 11.31
CA GLY A 78 6.08 14.11 10.61
C GLY A 78 6.40 14.13 9.11
N ASN A 79 7.06 13.12 8.57
CA ASN A 79 7.45 13.09 7.15
C ASN A 79 6.31 12.55 6.27
N TRP A 80 5.58 13.46 5.63
CA TRP A 80 4.46 13.12 4.75
C TRP A 80 4.84 12.17 3.62
N TRP A 81 6.02 12.36 3.01
CA TRP A 81 6.46 11.54 1.89
C TRP A 81 6.65 10.08 2.29
N LEU A 82 7.44 9.82 3.33
CA LEU A 82 7.70 8.46 3.81
C LEU A 82 6.41 7.78 4.25
N ASN A 83 5.60 8.47 5.03
CA ASN A 83 4.35 7.91 5.55
C ASN A 83 3.36 7.57 4.41
N ILE A 84 3.19 8.43 3.41
CA ILE A 84 2.30 8.15 2.28
C ILE A 84 2.83 6.99 1.44
N VAL A 85 4.13 6.94 1.14
CA VAL A 85 4.72 5.83 0.38
C VAL A 85 4.53 4.51 1.11
N THR A 86 4.79 4.48 2.42
CA THR A 86 4.60 3.29 3.25
C THR A 86 3.14 2.83 3.25
N MET A 87 2.20 3.73 3.52
CA MET A 87 0.76 3.42 3.52
C MET A 87 0.27 2.89 2.17
N LEU A 88 0.72 3.50 1.07
CA LEU A 88 0.35 3.03 -0.27
C LEU A 88 0.86 1.61 -0.53
N LEU A 89 2.11 1.32 -0.18
CA LEU A 89 2.68 -0.03 -0.35
C LEU A 89 1.94 -1.08 0.49
N ILE A 90 1.64 -0.76 1.77
CA ILE A 90 0.86 -1.63 2.65
C ILE A 90 -0.51 -1.93 2.05
N VAL A 91 -1.22 -0.91 1.62
CA VAL A 91 -2.55 -1.08 0.99
C VAL A 91 -2.43 -1.89 -0.30
N CYS A 92 -1.45 -1.59 -1.14
CA CYS A 92 -1.19 -2.31 -2.38
C CYS A 92 -0.95 -3.81 -2.13
N GLY A 93 -0.10 -4.14 -1.16
CA GLY A 93 0.18 -5.53 -0.79
C GLY A 93 -1.04 -6.27 -0.23
N GLY A 94 -1.87 -5.56 0.56
CA GLY A 94 -3.06 -6.12 1.20
C GLY A 94 -4.27 -6.34 0.29
N LEU A 95 -4.35 -5.70 -0.88
CA LEU A 95 -5.52 -5.82 -1.77
C LEU A 95 -5.66 -7.18 -2.46
N GLY A 96 -4.54 -7.87 -2.69
CA GLY A 96 -4.50 -9.14 -3.41
C GLY A 96 -4.46 -9.00 -4.95
N PHE A 97 -3.80 -9.98 -5.60
CA PHE A 97 -3.50 -9.92 -7.03
C PHE A 97 -4.71 -10.03 -7.95
N THR A 98 -5.78 -10.69 -7.51
CA THR A 98 -7.05 -10.74 -8.27
C THR A 98 -7.65 -9.35 -8.44
N VAL A 99 -7.65 -8.56 -7.38
CA VAL A 99 -8.12 -7.16 -7.38
C VAL A 99 -7.25 -6.31 -8.29
N TRP A 100 -5.91 -6.44 -8.20
CA TRP A 100 -4.97 -5.75 -9.07
C TRP A 100 -5.21 -6.05 -10.55
N ASN A 101 -5.33 -7.32 -10.93
CA ASN A 101 -5.61 -7.72 -12.31
C ASN A 101 -6.91 -7.11 -12.83
N GLU A 102 -7.96 -7.07 -12.01
CA GLU A 102 -9.22 -6.44 -12.40
C GLU A 102 -9.10 -4.93 -12.53
N LEU A 103 -8.38 -4.26 -11.62
CA LEU A 103 -8.15 -2.82 -11.69
C LEU A 103 -7.37 -2.45 -12.95
N ILE A 104 -6.26 -3.12 -13.25
CA ILE A 104 -5.44 -2.87 -14.44
C ILE A 104 -6.27 -3.04 -15.71
N LYS A 105 -7.01 -4.15 -15.83
CA LYS A 105 -7.93 -4.36 -16.97
C LYS A 105 -9.05 -3.33 -17.04
N GLY A 106 -9.57 -2.95 -15.88
CA GLY A 106 -10.61 -1.94 -15.76
C GLY A 106 -10.15 -0.57 -16.23
N PHE A 107 -8.97 -0.12 -15.80
CA PHE A 107 -8.36 1.14 -16.24
C PHE A 107 -8.03 1.12 -17.74
N ALA A 108 -7.49 0.02 -18.26
CA ALA A 108 -7.23 -0.13 -19.69
C ALA A 108 -8.53 -0.05 -20.53
N ASN A 109 -9.61 -0.66 -20.05
CA ASN A 109 -10.93 -0.58 -20.69
C ASN A 109 -11.53 0.83 -20.59
N GLN A 110 -11.37 1.49 -19.45
CA GLN A 110 -11.80 2.88 -19.27
C GLN A 110 -11.07 3.83 -20.23
N TYR A 111 -9.75 3.67 -20.36
CA TYR A 111 -8.95 4.44 -21.31
C TYR A 111 -9.41 4.23 -22.76
N ARG A 112 -9.64 2.97 -23.17
CA ARG A 112 -10.17 2.63 -24.50
C ARG A 112 -11.56 3.23 -24.74
N TYR A 113 -12.41 3.26 -23.72
CA TYR A 113 -13.73 3.87 -23.76
C TYR A 113 -13.63 5.37 -24.09
N TYR A 114 -12.77 6.11 -23.39
CA TYR A 114 -12.59 7.55 -23.61
C TYR A 114 -11.91 7.86 -24.96
N LYS A 115 -10.91 7.07 -25.35
CA LYS A 115 -10.12 7.35 -26.56
C LYS A 115 -10.85 6.98 -27.85
N ASN A 116 -11.53 5.86 -27.89
CA ASN A 116 -12.04 5.26 -29.13
C ASN A 116 -13.55 5.00 -29.12
N GLY A 117 -14.28 5.40 -28.09
CA GLY A 117 -15.67 5.03 -27.87
C GLY A 117 -15.90 3.51 -27.68
N ARG A 118 -14.82 2.72 -27.60
CA ARG A 118 -14.82 1.27 -27.47
C ARG A 118 -14.31 0.88 -26.08
N GLY A 119 -15.02 -0.03 -25.42
CA GLY A 119 -14.67 -0.49 -24.06
C GLY A 119 -15.83 -0.35 -23.11
N LYS A 120 -15.58 -0.69 -21.83
CA LYS A 120 -16.58 -0.61 -20.77
C LYS A 120 -16.11 0.37 -19.69
N ARG A 121 -17.05 1.09 -19.08
CA ARG A 121 -16.73 1.92 -17.91
C ARG A 121 -16.19 1.06 -16.77
N LEU A 122 -15.25 1.59 -15.98
CA LEU A 122 -14.58 0.89 -14.87
C LEU A 122 -15.58 0.18 -13.95
N LYS A 123 -16.66 0.88 -13.56
CA LYS A 123 -17.71 0.33 -12.69
C LYS A 123 -18.33 -0.97 -13.23
N ASN A 124 -18.40 -1.13 -14.55
CA ASN A 124 -19.04 -2.28 -15.22
C ASN A 124 -18.04 -3.42 -15.48
N THR A 125 -16.73 -3.20 -15.24
CA THR A 125 -15.68 -4.19 -15.44
C THR A 125 -15.23 -4.86 -14.15
N LEU A 126 -15.51 -4.26 -12.99
CA LEU A 126 -15.14 -4.79 -11.69
C LEU A 126 -16.17 -5.83 -11.20
N SER A 127 -15.66 -6.97 -10.73
CA SER A 127 -16.46 -8.01 -10.08
C SER A 127 -17.05 -7.51 -8.75
N GLN A 128 -18.07 -8.22 -8.24
CA GLN A 128 -18.63 -7.93 -6.92
C GLN A 128 -17.59 -8.10 -5.81
N HIS A 129 -16.71 -9.11 -5.94
CA HIS A 129 -15.61 -9.33 -5.02
C HIS A 129 -14.69 -8.10 -4.93
N THR A 130 -14.20 -7.60 -6.06
CA THR A 130 -13.31 -6.43 -6.09
C THR A 130 -13.99 -5.17 -5.53
N LYS A 131 -15.26 -4.95 -5.85
CA LYS A 131 -16.03 -3.82 -5.28
C LYS A 131 -16.12 -3.93 -3.77
N MET A 132 -16.45 -5.11 -3.24
CA MET A 132 -16.53 -5.37 -1.80
C MET A 132 -15.17 -5.13 -1.12
N VAL A 133 -14.08 -5.71 -1.65
CA VAL A 133 -12.73 -5.53 -1.11
C VAL A 133 -12.35 -4.05 -1.06
N LEU A 134 -12.55 -3.30 -2.14
CA LEU A 134 -12.23 -1.88 -2.18
C LEU A 134 -13.08 -1.09 -1.18
N THR A 135 -14.40 -1.30 -1.18
CA THR A 135 -15.31 -0.57 -0.27
C THR A 135 -14.97 -0.84 1.20
N THR A 136 -14.76 -2.11 1.57
CA THR A 136 -14.38 -2.49 2.93
C THR A 136 -13.00 -1.91 3.32
N THR A 137 -12.03 -1.96 2.39
CA THR A 137 -10.70 -1.37 2.62
C THR A 137 -10.80 0.11 2.93
N PHE A 138 -11.52 0.88 2.10
CA PHE A 138 -11.71 2.32 2.34
C PHE A 138 -12.48 2.59 3.64
N ALA A 139 -13.56 1.86 3.90
CA ALA A 139 -14.35 2.03 5.11
C ALA A 139 -13.52 1.78 6.38
N LEU A 140 -12.68 0.73 6.38
CA LEU A 140 -11.82 0.42 7.52
C LEU A 140 -10.69 1.43 7.69
N ILE A 141 -10.04 1.90 6.61
CA ILE A 141 -8.97 2.88 6.69
C ILE A 141 -9.52 4.20 7.26
N PHE A 142 -10.56 4.75 6.66
CA PHE A 142 -11.09 6.04 7.11
C PHE A 142 -11.83 5.92 8.46
N GLY A 143 -12.61 4.86 8.67
CA GLY A 143 -13.27 4.61 9.94
C GLY A 143 -12.27 4.42 11.08
N GLY A 144 -11.22 3.62 10.87
CA GLY A 144 -10.15 3.42 11.84
C GLY A 144 -9.37 4.70 12.13
N ALA A 145 -9.05 5.49 11.10
CA ALA A 145 -8.36 6.76 11.27
C ALA A 145 -9.19 7.77 12.08
N ILE A 146 -10.50 7.86 11.81
CA ILE A 146 -11.40 8.74 12.57
C ILE A 146 -11.47 8.29 14.03
N LEU A 147 -11.65 6.99 14.28
CA LEU A 147 -11.72 6.47 15.66
C LEU A 147 -10.42 6.70 16.40
N TYR A 148 -9.26 6.37 15.78
CA TYR A 148 -7.96 6.61 16.37
C TYR A 148 -7.74 8.08 16.69
N TYR A 149 -8.06 8.99 15.75
CA TYR A 149 -7.96 10.42 15.97
C TYR A 149 -8.84 10.90 17.11
N LEU A 150 -10.08 10.44 17.21
CA LEU A 150 -11.01 10.85 18.26
C LEU A 150 -10.55 10.39 19.65
N PHE A 151 -10.03 9.17 19.78
CA PHE A 151 -9.58 8.64 21.06
C PHE A 151 -8.23 9.21 21.52
N GLU A 152 -7.28 9.38 20.59
CA GLU A 152 -5.91 9.77 20.91
C GLU A 152 -5.66 11.28 20.84
N ARG A 153 -6.57 12.08 20.28
CA ARG A 153 -6.38 13.53 20.15
C ARG A 153 -6.18 14.28 21.47
N SER A 154 -6.76 13.78 22.55
CA SER A 154 -6.64 14.36 23.89
C SER A 154 -5.42 13.83 24.68
N ASN A 155 -4.73 12.83 24.16
CA ASN A 155 -3.58 12.22 24.83
C ASN A 155 -2.29 13.02 24.53
N PRO A 156 -1.67 13.68 25.51
CA PRO A 156 -0.47 14.50 25.30
C PRO A 156 0.78 13.66 24.91
N ASN A 157 0.76 12.35 25.18
CA ASN A 157 1.87 11.45 24.87
C ASN A 157 1.82 10.92 23.41
N THR A 158 0.72 11.17 22.70
CA THR A 158 0.50 10.74 21.31
C THR A 158 0.09 11.92 20.45
N LEU A 159 -1.14 11.93 19.93
CA LEU A 159 -1.61 12.96 19.00
C LEU A 159 -1.86 14.35 19.65
N GLY A 160 -1.94 14.41 20.99
CA GLY A 160 -2.22 15.66 21.71
C GLY A 160 -1.12 16.71 21.60
N SER A 161 0.14 16.28 21.47
CA SER A 161 1.32 17.15 21.42
C SER A 161 1.66 17.66 20.01
N VAL A 162 1.09 17.07 18.94
CA VAL A 162 1.45 17.37 17.57
C VAL A 162 0.42 18.28 16.88
N LYS A 163 0.83 18.94 15.79
CA LYS A 163 -0.05 19.77 14.97
C LYS A 163 -1.19 18.94 14.37
N ASN A 164 -2.36 19.55 14.17
CA ASN A 164 -3.53 18.85 13.62
C ASN A 164 -3.27 18.11 12.30
N SER A 165 -2.48 18.69 11.40
CA SER A 165 -2.13 18.04 10.12
C SER A 165 -1.28 16.79 10.32
N GLN A 166 -0.32 16.81 11.25
CA GLN A 166 0.49 15.66 11.59
C GLN A 166 -0.34 14.62 12.33
N ALA A 167 -1.19 15.01 13.27
CA ALA A 167 -2.11 14.11 13.96
C ALA A 167 -3.04 13.37 13.00
N MET A 168 -3.52 14.02 11.94
CA MET A 168 -4.30 13.33 10.90
C MET A 168 -3.48 12.34 10.09
N LEU A 169 -2.23 12.67 9.77
CA LEU A 169 -1.32 11.75 9.06
C LEU A 169 -1.03 10.52 9.90
N GLU A 170 -0.67 10.70 11.17
CA GLU A 170 -0.39 9.61 12.11
C GLU A 170 -1.63 8.74 12.36
N ALA A 171 -2.82 9.34 12.48
CA ALA A 171 -4.06 8.59 12.62
C ALA A 171 -4.37 7.74 11.37
N LEU A 172 -4.14 8.27 10.18
CA LEU A 172 -4.25 7.51 8.93
C LEU A 172 -3.22 6.38 8.88
N PHE A 173 -1.98 6.67 9.24
CA PHE A 173 -0.90 5.68 9.26
C PHE A 173 -1.22 4.53 10.22
N GLN A 174 -1.63 4.84 11.45
CA GLN A 174 -2.01 3.82 12.42
C GLN A 174 -3.19 2.97 11.94
N SER A 175 -4.20 3.58 11.31
CA SER A 175 -5.32 2.83 10.74
C SER A 175 -4.90 1.87 9.61
N VAL A 176 -3.87 2.23 8.83
CA VAL A 176 -3.36 1.38 7.75
C VAL A 176 -2.46 0.28 8.32
N THR A 177 -1.51 0.62 9.20
CA THR A 177 -0.49 -0.31 9.71
C THR A 177 -1.08 -1.40 10.60
N THR A 178 -2.08 -1.08 11.42
CA THR A 178 -2.75 -2.04 12.33
C THR A 178 -3.53 -3.13 11.59
N ARG A 179 -3.79 -2.97 10.31
CA ARG A 179 -4.46 -4.02 9.52
C ARG A 179 -3.57 -5.24 9.30
N THR A 180 -2.30 -5.06 8.96
CA THR A 180 -1.43 -6.19 8.65
C THR A 180 0.07 -5.91 8.77
N ALA A 181 0.53 -4.66 8.77
CA ALA A 181 1.94 -4.35 8.53
C ALA A 181 2.81 -4.27 9.79
N GLY A 182 2.36 -3.58 10.84
CA GLY A 182 3.11 -3.48 12.09
C GLY A 182 4.21 -2.41 12.16
N PHE A 183 4.34 -1.53 11.15
CA PHE A 183 5.18 -0.33 11.28
C PHE A 183 4.62 0.61 12.34
N VAL A 184 5.51 1.31 13.06
CA VAL A 184 5.15 2.27 14.10
C VAL A 184 5.64 3.66 13.72
N THR A 185 4.76 4.67 13.86
CA THR A 185 5.07 6.10 13.71
C THR A 185 4.66 6.89 14.93
#